data_f5e0c1eb4b56485c673af812ebf2c6f3
#
_entry.id   f5e0c1eb4b56485c673af812ebf2c6f3
#
_cell.length_a   1.000
_cell.length_b   1.000
_cell.length_c   1.000
_cell.angle_alpha   90.00
_cell.angle_beta   90.00
_cell.angle_gamma   90.00
#
_symmetry.space_group_name_H-M   'P 1'
#
loop_
_entity.id
_entity.type
_entity.pdbx_description
1 polymer ?
#
loop_
_entity_poly.entity_id
_entity_poly.type
_entity_poly.pdbx_seq_one_letter_code
_entity_poly.pdbx_strand_id
1 'polypeptide(L)'
;FQQSLSNLDLASIEVVRGAAGVLYGPGVTSGVVHFRTKSPIDYPGNSGSIWGGEMNTIGSEFRIARANDDKTFGWKINARVNSGTDFTYDDESKLAAEGITINRIIRQPVITNKRVDPLLSANGPILLDFTGEENAIIDKYENIAVNTTLEWRPDDNSNYNLSAGVSSGSGLFFQDLGIGYAEGTALWGQANATIGDWFAQVSVDYNDGGGEDNPNFLYGSGLRQVAERRSIEAQLQYNFDLPFLF
;
A
#
# COMPACT_ATOMS: atom_id res chain seq x y z
N PHE A 1 2.63 -0.16 -3.46
CA PHE A 1 3.59 0.89 -3.07
C PHE A 1 3.26 1.55 -1.72
N GLN A 2 2.07 1.45 -1.23
CA GLN A 2 1.65 2.09 0.01
C GLN A 2 1.77 1.10 1.16
N GLN A 3 2.96 1.02 1.77
CA GLN A 3 3.14 0.23 2.98
C GLN A 3 2.61 1.04 4.17
N SER A 4 1.39 0.76 4.58
CA SER A 4 0.81 1.33 5.79
C SER A 4 1.35 0.71 7.07
N LEU A 5 2.08 -0.39 6.98
CA LEU A 5 2.54 -1.17 8.12
C LEU A 5 3.86 -0.62 8.69
N SER A 6 3.91 -0.37 10.00
CA SER A 6 5.12 -0.04 10.74
C SER A 6 5.82 -1.30 11.24
N ASN A 7 7.15 -1.38 11.07
CA ASN A 7 7.94 -2.48 11.60
C ASN A 7 7.89 -2.54 13.14
N LEU A 8 7.74 -1.40 13.80
CA LEU A 8 7.61 -1.33 15.25
C LEU A 8 6.34 -1.97 15.78
N ASP A 9 5.29 -2.01 14.94
CA ASP A 9 3.99 -2.58 15.29
C ASP A 9 3.82 -4.04 14.83
N LEU A 10 4.77 -4.58 14.09
CA LEU A 10 4.71 -5.95 13.60
C LEU A 10 4.97 -6.95 14.73
N ALA A 11 4.02 -7.87 14.97
CA ALA A 11 4.16 -8.97 15.91
C ALA A 11 4.67 -10.24 15.21
N SER A 12 4.06 -10.62 14.09
CA SER A 12 4.46 -11.80 13.31
C SER A 12 4.09 -11.65 11.83
N ILE A 13 4.78 -12.41 11.00
CA ILE A 13 4.47 -12.61 9.60
C ILE A 13 4.23 -14.11 9.42
N GLU A 14 3.03 -14.47 9.00
CA GLU A 14 2.65 -15.86 8.73
C GLU A 14 2.55 -16.05 7.21
N VAL A 15 3.21 -17.07 6.70
CA VAL A 15 3.21 -17.38 5.28
C VAL A 15 2.58 -18.75 5.06
N VAL A 16 1.41 -18.76 4.45
CA VAL A 16 0.71 -19.98 4.04
C VAL A 16 0.96 -20.19 2.55
N ARG A 17 1.59 -21.32 2.21
CA ARG A 17 1.93 -21.65 0.82
C ARG A 17 0.86 -22.58 0.24
N GLY A 18 0.54 -22.37 -1.04
CA GLY A 18 -0.42 -23.18 -1.79
C GLY A 18 -1.79 -22.56 -1.89
N ALA A 19 -2.73 -23.30 -2.49
CA ALA A 19 -4.10 -22.84 -2.69
C ALA A 19 -4.87 -22.85 -1.36
N ALA A 20 -4.93 -21.71 -0.70
CA ALA A 20 -5.59 -21.53 0.58
C ALA A 20 -6.97 -20.85 0.46
N GLY A 21 -7.60 -20.92 -0.71
CA GLY A 21 -8.87 -20.27 -1.00
C GLY A 21 -10.04 -20.68 -0.09
N VAL A 22 -9.98 -21.87 0.50
CA VAL A 22 -11.01 -22.35 1.43
C VAL A 22 -11.00 -21.56 2.74
N LEU A 23 -9.81 -21.15 3.20
CA LEU A 23 -9.65 -20.44 4.48
C LEU A 23 -9.62 -18.91 4.29
N TYR A 24 -9.13 -18.43 3.14
CA TYR A 24 -8.85 -17.01 2.90
C TYR A 24 -9.64 -16.42 1.71
N GLY A 25 -10.60 -17.16 1.18
CA GLY A 25 -11.51 -16.70 0.14
C GLY A 25 -11.01 -16.88 -1.30
N PRO A 26 -11.87 -16.58 -2.28
CA PRO A 26 -11.56 -16.73 -3.70
C PRO A 26 -10.46 -15.76 -4.12
N GLY A 27 -9.55 -16.22 -4.97
CA GLY A 27 -8.43 -15.41 -5.47
C GLY A 27 -7.09 -15.77 -4.85
N VAL A 28 -7.04 -16.61 -3.81
CA VAL A 28 -5.79 -17.14 -3.25
C VAL A 28 -5.33 -18.33 -4.08
N THR A 29 -4.42 -18.09 -5.02
CA THR A 29 -3.90 -19.13 -5.94
C THR A 29 -2.56 -19.70 -5.51
N SER A 30 -1.67 -18.87 -4.94
CA SER A 30 -0.27 -19.22 -4.67
C SER A 30 0.06 -19.23 -3.19
N GLY A 31 -0.70 -18.54 -2.37
CA GLY A 31 -0.49 -18.44 -0.93
C GLY A 31 -1.00 -17.14 -0.34
N VAL A 32 -0.85 -17.03 0.97
CA VAL A 32 -1.22 -15.85 1.77
C VAL A 32 -0.04 -15.43 2.63
N VAL A 33 0.22 -14.14 2.69
CA VAL A 33 1.11 -13.55 3.67
C VAL A 33 0.27 -12.72 4.63
N HIS A 34 0.18 -13.18 5.87
CA HIS A 34 -0.61 -12.53 6.91
C HIS A 34 0.32 -11.77 7.88
N PHE A 35 0.14 -10.47 7.94
CA PHE A 35 0.85 -9.59 8.87
C PHE A 35 0.00 -9.39 10.12
N ARG A 36 0.51 -9.80 11.27
CA ARG A 36 -0.14 -9.58 12.56
C ARG A 36 0.52 -8.43 13.29
N THR A 37 -0.27 -7.46 13.69
CA THR A 37 0.21 -6.30 14.44
C THR A 37 0.12 -6.55 15.94
N LYS A 38 0.96 -5.85 16.71
CA LYS A 38 0.97 -5.93 18.17
C LYS A 38 -0.35 -5.40 18.75
N SER A 39 -0.95 -6.16 19.64
CA SER A 39 -2.10 -5.69 20.43
C SER A 39 -1.68 -4.50 21.32
N PRO A 40 -2.47 -3.45 21.44
CA PRO A 40 -2.19 -2.37 22.38
C PRO A 40 -2.31 -2.79 23.83
N ILE A 41 -3.11 -3.83 24.13
CA ILE A 41 -3.32 -4.36 25.48
C ILE A 41 -2.10 -5.19 25.92
N ASP A 42 -1.60 -6.06 25.03
CA ASP A 42 -0.51 -6.98 25.36
C ASP A 42 0.86 -6.32 25.25
N TYR A 43 0.98 -5.28 24.40
CA TYR A 43 2.22 -4.57 24.14
C TYR A 43 2.04 -3.06 24.29
N PRO A 44 1.66 -2.56 25.49
CA PRO A 44 1.62 -1.13 25.75
C PRO A 44 3.04 -0.56 25.75
N GLY A 45 3.16 0.73 25.47
CA GLY A 45 4.44 1.43 25.48
C GLY A 45 4.65 2.34 24.28
N ASN A 46 5.80 2.98 24.24
CA ASN A 46 6.24 3.83 23.14
C ASN A 46 7.48 3.23 22.50
N SER A 47 7.55 3.31 21.20
CA SER A 47 8.75 2.97 20.45
C SER A 47 8.90 3.91 19.26
N GLY A 48 10.14 4.19 18.87
CA GLY A 48 10.47 5.02 17.73
C GLY A 48 11.74 4.54 17.07
N SER A 49 11.84 4.77 15.77
CA SER A 49 13.00 4.47 14.96
C SER A 49 13.23 5.58 13.95
N ILE A 50 14.50 5.92 13.73
CA ILE A 50 14.94 6.82 12.68
C ILE A 50 16.04 6.09 11.94
N TRP A 51 16.02 6.15 10.62
CA TRP A 51 17.04 5.56 9.77
C TRP A 51 17.42 6.47 8.63
N GLY A 52 18.60 6.27 8.12
CA GLY A 52 19.11 6.92 6.93
C GLY A 52 20.00 5.95 6.15
N GLY A 53 20.14 6.20 4.87
CA GLY A 53 20.90 5.32 3.98
C GLY A 53 21.40 6.02 2.73
N GLU A 54 21.91 5.24 1.82
CA GLU A 54 22.29 5.69 0.49
C GLU A 54 21.08 6.24 -0.27
N MET A 55 21.31 6.93 -1.36
CA MET A 55 20.26 7.51 -2.22
C MET A 55 19.36 8.49 -1.47
N ASN A 56 19.96 9.29 -0.59
CA ASN A 56 19.23 10.29 0.22
C ASN A 56 18.07 9.69 1.03
N THR A 57 18.12 8.40 1.30
CA THR A 57 17.08 7.73 2.06
C THR A 57 17.07 8.22 3.49
N ILE A 58 15.93 8.70 3.93
CA ILE A 58 15.65 9.05 5.33
C ILE A 58 14.26 8.57 5.70
N GLY A 59 14.10 8.10 6.92
CA GLY A 59 12.80 7.74 7.41
C GLY A 59 12.70 7.72 8.91
N SER A 60 11.50 7.75 9.40
CA SER A 60 11.19 7.58 10.81
C SER A 60 9.86 6.87 10.98
N GLU A 61 9.73 6.18 12.10
CA GLU A 61 8.47 5.60 12.52
C GLU A 61 8.33 5.69 14.04
N PHE A 62 7.12 5.79 14.51
CA PHE A 62 6.82 5.72 15.92
C PHE A 62 5.53 4.93 16.17
N ARG A 63 5.48 4.37 17.36
CA ARG A 63 4.34 3.67 17.90
C ARG A 63 4.07 4.13 19.33
N ILE A 64 2.83 4.46 19.62
CA ILE A 64 2.34 4.76 20.96
C ILE A 64 1.18 3.79 21.22
N ALA A 65 1.25 3.06 22.32
CA ALA A 65 0.18 2.18 22.75
C ALA A 65 -0.08 2.31 24.24
N ARG A 66 -1.35 2.27 24.61
CA ARG A 66 -1.82 2.34 26.00
C ARG A 66 -2.87 1.30 26.25
N ALA A 67 -2.87 0.78 27.45
CA ALA A 67 -3.94 -0.06 27.97
C ALA A 67 -4.37 0.45 29.33
N ASN A 68 -5.60 0.18 29.74
CA ASN A 68 -6.06 0.39 31.11
C ASN A 68 -5.44 -0.67 32.04
N ASP A 69 -5.52 -0.43 33.35
CA ASP A 69 -4.90 -1.31 34.36
C ASP A 69 -5.52 -2.72 34.36
N ASP A 70 -6.78 -2.82 34.07
CA ASP A 70 -7.52 -4.10 33.99
C ASP A 70 -7.26 -4.87 32.70
N LYS A 71 -6.49 -4.29 31.76
CA LYS A 71 -6.20 -4.88 30.43
C LYS A 71 -7.43 -5.27 29.63
N THR A 72 -8.54 -4.56 29.85
CA THR A 72 -9.78 -4.77 29.11
C THR A 72 -9.94 -3.82 27.93
N PHE A 73 -9.23 -2.70 27.93
CA PHE A 73 -9.26 -1.72 26.83
C PHE A 73 -7.86 -1.20 26.52
N GLY A 74 -7.58 -1.09 25.25
CA GLY A 74 -6.34 -0.52 24.77
C GLY A 74 -6.50 0.22 23.45
N TRP A 75 -5.59 1.14 23.20
CA TRP A 75 -5.48 1.84 21.93
C TRP A 75 -4.03 2.02 21.51
N LYS A 76 -3.82 2.11 20.22
CA LYS A 76 -2.51 2.43 19.65
C LYS A 76 -2.61 3.34 18.45
N ILE A 77 -1.56 4.11 18.24
CA ILE A 77 -1.32 4.89 17.04
C ILE A 77 0.09 4.59 16.56
N ASN A 78 0.21 4.37 15.26
CA ASN A 78 1.47 4.20 14.57
C ASN A 78 1.56 5.22 13.45
N ALA A 79 2.74 5.80 13.26
CA ALA A 79 3.00 6.57 12.05
C ALA A 79 4.38 6.24 11.50
N ARG A 80 4.50 6.34 10.20
CA ARG A 80 5.73 6.14 9.46
C ARG A 80 5.82 7.17 8.36
N VAL A 81 7.00 7.71 8.17
CA VAL A 81 7.36 8.55 7.04
C VAL A 81 8.72 8.11 6.50
N ASN A 82 8.85 8.06 5.20
CA ASN A 82 10.13 7.84 4.56
C ASN A 82 10.17 8.51 3.20
N SER A 83 11.35 8.95 2.82
CA SER A 83 11.62 9.53 1.51
C SER A 83 13.03 9.14 1.06
N GLY A 84 13.29 9.27 -0.21
CA GLY A 84 14.60 9.02 -0.78
C GLY A 84 14.59 9.26 -2.28
N THR A 85 15.70 8.89 -2.91
CA THR A 85 15.88 8.91 -4.35
C THR A 85 15.84 7.46 -4.84
N ASP A 86 15.11 7.18 -5.90
CA ASP A 86 15.03 5.85 -6.51
C ASP A 86 16.24 5.59 -7.42
N PHE A 87 16.42 4.35 -7.84
CA PHE A 87 17.48 3.98 -8.76
C PHE A 87 17.30 4.67 -10.11
N THR A 88 18.41 5.14 -10.67
CA THR A 88 18.42 5.55 -12.07
C THR A 88 18.23 4.31 -12.93
N TYR A 89 17.18 4.28 -13.71
CA TYR A 89 16.95 3.19 -14.66
C TYR A 89 17.84 3.37 -15.88
N ASP A 90 18.71 2.42 -16.12
CA ASP A 90 19.69 2.44 -17.19
C ASP A 90 19.70 1.08 -17.90
N ASP A 91 18.69 0.80 -18.70
CA ASP A 91 18.64 -0.38 -19.55
C ASP A 91 19.00 -0.01 -21.00
N GLU A 92 20.30 0.25 -21.22
CA GLU A 92 20.82 0.59 -22.54
C GLU A 92 20.49 -0.46 -23.60
N SER A 93 20.46 -1.73 -23.23
CA SER A 93 20.23 -2.82 -24.18
C SER A 93 18.80 -2.84 -24.72
N LYS A 94 17.84 -2.64 -23.84
CA LYS A 94 16.40 -2.58 -24.21
C LYS A 94 16.10 -1.31 -24.99
N LEU A 95 16.65 -0.20 -24.55
CA LEU A 95 16.49 1.09 -25.19
C LEU A 95 17.11 1.13 -26.60
N ALA A 96 18.29 0.55 -26.76
CA ALA A 96 18.95 0.44 -28.07
C ALA A 96 18.17 -0.45 -29.04
N ALA A 97 17.57 -1.54 -28.57
CA ALA A 97 16.72 -2.41 -29.36
C ALA A 97 15.43 -1.72 -29.85
N GLU A 98 14.90 -0.79 -29.07
CA GLU A 98 13.72 0.02 -29.41
C GLU A 98 14.08 1.32 -30.17
N GLY A 99 15.36 1.56 -30.44
CA GLY A 99 15.82 2.78 -31.09
C GLY A 99 15.72 4.04 -30.20
N ILE A 100 15.58 3.84 -28.90
CA ILE A 100 15.45 4.89 -27.90
C ILE A 100 16.80 5.07 -27.21
N THR A 101 17.34 6.27 -27.22
CA THR A 101 18.54 6.57 -26.45
C THR A 101 18.19 6.99 -25.03
N ILE A 102 19.05 6.64 -24.05
CA ILE A 102 18.89 7.04 -22.64
C ILE A 102 18.60 8.54 -22.50
N ASN A 103 19.33 9.36 -23.26
CA ASN A 103 19.10 10.80 -23.30
C ASN A 103 17.67 11.19 -23.69
N ARG A 104 16.95 10.35 -24.41
CA ARG A 104 15.56 10.61 -24.79
C ARG A 104 14.61 10.26 -23.66
N ILE A 105 14.88 9.23 -22.86
CA ILE A 105 14.09 8.87 -21.69
C ILE A 105 14.31 9.88 -20.57
N ILE A 106 15.55 10.21 -20.27
CA ILE A 106 15.91 11.17 -19.22
C ILE A 106 15.46 12.59 -19.56
N ARG A 107 15.37 12.91 -20.87
CA ARG A 107 14.97 14.24 -21.35
C ARG A 107 13.52 14.35 -21.82
N GLN A 108 12.73 13.30 -21.69
CA GLN A 108 11.31 13.43 -22.00
C GLN A 108 10.65 14.30 -20.94
N PRO A 109 10.07 15.44 -21.34
CA PRO A 109 9.38 16.30 -20.40
C PRO A 109 8.25 15.53 -19.73
N VAL A 110 8.14 15.65 -18.43
CA VAL A 110 6.96 15.20 -17.69
C VAL A 110 5.75 15.87 -18.33
N ILE A 111 4.76 15.07 -18.66
CA ILE A 111 3.54 15.59 -19.27
C ILE A 111 2.80 16.39 -18.22
N THR A 112 2.98 17.69 -18.28
CA THR A 112 2.21 18.60 -17.46
C THR A 112 0.83 18.80 -18.10
N ASN A 113 -0.20 18.27 -17.44
CA ASN A 113 -1.61 18.66 -17.56
C ASN A 113 -2.28 18.71 -18.96
N LYS A 114 -1.71 18.11 -20.00
CA LYS A 114 -2.45 17.97 -21.25
C LYS A 114 -2.91 16.52 -21.43
N ARG A 115 -4.20 16.38 -21.49
CA ARG A 115 -4.91 15.15 -21.78
C ARG A 115 -4.50 14.64 -23.15
N VAL A 116 -3.67 13.63 -23.20
CA VAL A 116 -3.38 12.92 -24.44
C VAL A 116 -4.13 11.60 -24.36
N ASP A 117 -5.17 11.47 -25.15
CA ASP A 117 -5.87 10.19 -25.30
C ASP A 117 -5.27 9.48 -26.53
N PRO A 118 -4.42 8.46 -26.32
CA PRO A 118 -3.76 7.77 -27.42
C PRO A 118 -4.73 6.95 -28.31
N LEU A 119 -5.96 6.72 -27.83
CA LEU A 119 -6.96 5.96 -28.58
C LEU A 119 -7.79 6.83 -29.55
N LEU A 120 -7.71 8.16 -29.45
CA LEU A 120 -8.53 9.08 -30.24
C LEU A 120 -7.80 9.73 -31.41
N SER A 121 -6.52 9.42 -31.63
CA SER A 121 -5.80 9.92 -32.80
C SER A 121 -6.10 9.07 -34.03
N ALA A 122 -7.01 9.53 -34.84
CA ALA A 122 -7.28 8.92 -36.17
C ALA A 122 -6.11 9.07 -37.18
N ASN A 123 -5.05 9.81 -36.84
CA ASN A 123 -4.01 10.26 -37.77
C ASN A 123 -2.58 9.91 -37.39
N GLY A 124 -2.35 8.84 -36.64
CA GLY A 124 -1.00 8.38 -36.33
C GLY A 124 -0.57 8.62 -34.86
N PRO A 125 0.67 8.33 -34.53
CA PRO A 125 1.13 8.44 -33.15
C PRO A 125 0.97 9.88 -32.66
N ILE A 126 0.32 10.04 -31.53
CA ILE A 126 0.18 11.32 -30.88
C ILE A 126 1.57 11.84 -30.54
N LEU A 127 1.96 12.91 -31.20
CA LEU A 127 3.07 13.72 -30.75
C LEU A 127 2.63 14.40 -29.46
N LEU A 128 3.09 13.86 -28.34
CA LEU A 128 2.93 14.51 -27.06
C LEU A 128 3.55 15.90 -27.18
N ASP A 129 2.75 16.92 -26.93
CA ASP A 129 3.25 18.30 -26.91
C ASP A 129 4.11 18.48 -25.66
N PHE A 130 5.37 18.15 -25.82
CA PHE A 130 6.39 18.34 -24.82
C PHE A 130 6.75 19.81 -24.80
N THR A 131 6.06 20.61 -24.02
CA THR A 131 6.46 21.98 -23.78
C THR A 131 7.80 21.98 -23.05
N GLY A 132 8.81 22.06 -23.78
CA GLY A 132 10.19 22.52 -23.68
C GLY A 132 10.94 22.63 -22.36
N GLU A 133 10.44 22.22 -21.24
CA GLU A 133 11.21 22.10 -20.02
C GLU A 133 11.77 20.69 -19.93
N GLU A 134 13.09 20.59 -19.80
CA GLU A 134 13.82 19.36 -19.57
C GLU A 134 13.42 18.82 -18.18
N ASN A 135 12.29 18.16 -18.09
CA ASN A 135 11.86 17.53 -16.86
C ASN A 135 12.56 16.17 -16.76
N ALA A 136 13.52 16.10 -15.86
CA ALA A 136 14.11 14.85 -15.43
C ALA A 136 13.04 13.90 -14.92
N ILE A 137 13.27 12.59 -15.03
CA ILE A 137 12.48 11.57 -14.34
C ILE A 137 12.40 11.97 -12.86
N ILE A 138 11.20 11.97 -12.30
CA ILE A 138 11.00 12.18 -10.86
C ILE A 138 11.52 10.95 -10.16
N ASP A 139 12.76 11.00 -9.70
CA ASP A 139 13.44 9.90 -9.03
C ASP A 139 13.20 9.88 -7.52
N LYS A 140 12.43 10.83 -7.01
CA LYS A 140 12.08 10.90 -5.59
C LYS A 140 10.89 9.99 -5.29
N TYR A 141 10.99 9.29 -4.17
CA TYR A 141 9.85 8.63 -3.57
C TYR A 141 9.56 9.20 -2.18
N GLU A 142 8.30 9.25 -1.85
CA GLU A 142 7.82 9.65 -0.53
C GLU A 142 6.71 8.71 -0.09
N ASN A 143 6.67 8.42 1.20
CA ASN A 143 5.58 7.65 1.77
C ASN A 143 5.31 8.13 3.20
N ILE A 144 4.05 8.34 3.50
CA ILE A 144 3.54 8.59 4.84
C ILE A 144 2.40 7.64 5.14
N ALA A 145 2.38 7.08 6.33
CA ALA A 145 1.30 6.23 6.79
C ALA A 145 0.99 6.49 8.26
N VAL A 146 -0.30 6.50 8.59
CA VAL A 146 -0.79 6.60 9.96
C VAL A 146 -1.86 5.55 10.16
N ASN A 147 -1.75 4.79 11.24
CA ASN A 147 -2.72 3.74 11.60
C ASN A 147 -3.11 3.86 13.06
N THR A 148 -4.34 3.53 13.37
CA THR A 148 -4.85 3.46 14.74
C THR A 148 -5.60 2.16 14.95
N THR A 149 -5.58 1.66 16.18
CA THR A 149 -6.37 0.51 16.61
C THR A 149 -6.92 0.77 18.01
N LEU A 150 -8.19 0.46 18.17
CA LEU A 150 -8.87 0.33 19.47
C LEU A 150 -9.17 -1.14 19.69
N GLU A 151 -8.87 -1.64 20.86
CA GLU A 151 -9.12 -3.02 21.25
C GLU A 151 -9.85 -3.04 22.58
N TRP A 152 -10.91 -3.85 22.64
CA TRP A 152 -11.71 -4.03 23.84
C TRP A 152 -11.97 -5.52 24.10
N ARG A 153 -11.55 -5.98 25.30
CA ARG A 153 -11.72 -7.34 25.80
C ARG A 153 -12.50 -7.29 27.11
N PRO A 154 -13.84 -7.26 27.08
CA PRO A 154 -14.65 -7.16 28.30
C PRO A 154 -14.53 -8.41 29.19
N ASP A 155 -14.25 -9.57 28.58
CA ASP A 155 -14.09 -10.86 29.22
C ASP A 155 -13.15 -11.76 28.40
N ASP A 156 -12.87 -12.99 28.91
CA ASP A 156 -11.94 -13.93 28.27
C ASP A 156 -12.45 -14.51 26.93
N ASN A 157 -13.75 -14.41 26.68
CA ASN A 157 -14.39 -14.99 25.49
C ASN A 157 -14.76 -13.94 24.43
N SER A 158 -14.51 -12.67 24.73
CA SER A 158 -14.93 -11.56 23.85
C SER A 158 -13.77 -10.64 23.51
N ASN A 159 -13.57 -10.38 22.21
CA ASN A 159 -12.57 -9.43 21.73
C ASN A 159 -13.14 -8.61 20.57
N TYR A 160 -13.06 -7.31 20.68
CA TYR A 160 -13.52 -6.36 19.69
C TYR A 160 -12.35 -5.49 19.25
N ASN A 161 -12.16 -5.37 17.95
CA ASN A 161 -11.14 -4.52 17.36
C ASN A 161 -11.74 -3.57 16.34
N LEU A 162 -11.34 -2.31 16.42
CA LEU A 162 -11.60 -1.30 15.42
C LEU A 162 -10.26 -0.70 14.99
N SER A 163 -9.93 -0.84 13.73
CA SER A 163 -8.69 -0.31 13.15
C SER A 163 -8.98 0.55 11.94
N ALA A 164 -8.19 1.58 11.75
CA ALA A 164 -8.25 2.42 10.56
C ALA A 164 -6.87 2.97 10.24
N GLY A 165 -6.67 3.33 8.98
CA GLY A 165 -5.42 3.92 8.55
C GLY A 165 -5.54 4.69 7.26
N VAL A 166 -4.55 5.55 7.06
CA VAL A 166 -4.32 6.29 5.83
C VAL A 166 -2.85 6.12 5.46
N SER A 167 -2.60 5.95 4.18
CA SER A 167 -1.27 6.05 3.61
C SER A 167 -1.31 6.85 2.33
N SER A 168 -0.29 7.68 2.13
CA SER A 168 -0.08 8.41 0.88
C SER A 168 1.36 8.21 0.46
N GLY A 169 1.59 8.06 -0.83
CA GLY A 169 2.94 7.86 -1.33
C GLY A 169 3.05 8.15 -2.80
N SER A 170 4.28 8.41 -3.20
CA SER A 170 4.67 8.64 -4.58
C SER A 170 6.00 7.97 -4.89
N GLY A 171 6.23 7.65 -6.15
CA GLY A 171 7.49 7.06 -6.59
C GLY A 171 7.42 6.45 -7.97
N LEU A 172 8.56 5.95 -8.42
CA LEU A 172 8.67 5.21 -9.67
C LEU A 172 8.08 3.81 -9.53
N PHE A 173 7.48 3.33 -10.58
CA PHE A 173 7.10 1.94 -10.71
C PHE A 173 7.58 1.36 -12.04
N PHE A 174 7.80 0.05 -12.06
CA PHE A 174 8.29 -0.67 -13.21
C PHE A 174 7.27 -1.71 -13.64
N GLN A 175 6.96 -1.74 -14.91
CA GLN A 175 6.09 -2.74 -15.50
C GLN A 175 6.56 -3.08 -16.92
N ASP A 176 5.97 -4.09 -17.54
CA ASP A 176 6.36 -4.55 -18.89
C ASP A 176 6.32 -3.46 -19.96
N LEU A 177 5.48 -2.44 -19.77
CA LEU A 177 5.34 -1.30 -20.67
C LEU A 177 6.31 -0.16 -20.40
N GLY A 178 7.16 -0.28 -19.38
CA GLY A 178 8.19 0.71 -19.05
C GLY A 178 8.10 1.26 -17.64
N ILE A 179 8.83 2.37 -17.44
CA ILE A 179 8.89 3.09 -16.17
C ILE A 179 7.75 4.08 -16.11
N GLY A 180 7.10 4.17 -14.97
CA GLY A 180 6.09 5.15 -14.68
C GLY A 180 6.29 5.84 -13.34
N TYR A 181 5.54 6.91 -13.12
CA TYR A 181 5.42 7.58 -11.84
C TYR A 181 4.01 7.39 -11.31
N ALA A 182 3.92 7.02 -10.06
CA ALA A 182 2.67 6.84 -9.36
C ALA A 182 2.63 7.67 -8.09
N GLU A 183 1.49 8.31 -7.88
CA GLU A 183 1.12 8.99 -6.65
C GLU A 183 -0.28 8.52 -6.25
N GLY A 184 -0.52 8.34 -4.95
CA GLY A 184 -1.84 7.93 -4.54
C GLY A 184 -2.02 7.92 -3.04
N THR A 185 -3.29 7.86 -2.64
CA THR A 185 -3.70 7.79 -1.24
C THR A 185 -4.59 6.58 -1.03
N ALA A 186 -4.31 5.81 0.00
CA ALA A 186 -5.16 4.71 0.44
C ALA A 186 -5.73 5.00 1.82
N LEU A 187 -7.01 4.73 1.97
CA LEU A 187 -7.74 4.75 3.23
C LEU A 187 -8.28 3.35 3.48
N TRP A 188 -8.19 2.89 4.70
CA TRP A 188 -8.77 1.61 5.06
C TRP A 188 -9.38 1.66 6.47
N GLY A 189 -10.36 0.81 6.68
CA GLY A 189 -10.97 0.61 7.98
C GLY A 189 -11.40 -0.84 8.15
N GLN A 190 -11.29 -1.35 9.37
CA GLN A 190 -11.67 -2.71 9.71
C GLN A 190 -12.28 -2.74 11.11
N ALA A 191 -13.40 -3.43 11.24
CA ALA A 191 -13.96 -3.80 12.52
C ALA A 191 -14.06 -5.32 12.59
N ASN A 192 -13.60 -5.93 13.68
CA ASN A 192 -13.83 -7.34 13.93
C ASN A 192 -14.22 -7.61 15.37
N ALA A 193 -14.95 -8.70 15.56
CA ALA A 193 -15.38 -9.18 16.85
C ALA A 193 -15.27 -10.71 16.93
N THR A 194 -14.75 -11.18 18.05
CA THR A 194 -14.81 -12.59 18.45
C THR A 194 -15.66 -12.68 19.71
N ILE A 195 -16.67 -13.52 19.72
CA ILE A 195 -17.59 -13.73 20.86
C ILE A 195 -17.80 -15.24 20.99
N GLY A 196 -17.14 -15.87 21.94
CA GLY A 196 -17.12 -17.33 22.03
C GLY A 196 -16.62 -17.95 20.71
N ASP A 197 -17.46 -18.78 20.10
CA ASP A 197 -17.14 -19.48 18.83
C ASP A 197 -17.46 -18.66 17.58
N TRP A 198 -18.01 -17.46 17.73
CA TRP A 198 -18.33 -16.58 16.63
C TRP A 198 -17.18 -15.62 16.32
N PHE A 199 -16.92 -15.46 15.04
CA PHE A 199 -16.06 -14.40 14.50
C PHE A 199 -16.81 -13.63 13.41
N ALA A 200 -16.78 -12.31 13.51
CA ALA A 200 -17.34 -11.42 12.49
C ALA A 200 -16.31 -10.34 12.14
N GLN A 201 -16.24 -9.98 10.87
CA GLN A 201 -15.38 -8.91 10.38
C GLN A 201 -16.04 -8.15 9.25
N VAL A 202 -15.80 -6.84 9.23
CA VAL A 202 -16.09 -5.97 8.09
C VAL A 202 -14.85 -5.13 7.83
N SER A 203 -14.46 -5.03 6.57
CA SER A 203 -13.40 -4.15 6.11
C SER A 203 -13.87 -3.27 4.96
N VAL A 204 -13.32 -2.07 4.90
CA VAL A 204 -13.52 -1.11 3.83
C VAL A 204 -12.17 -0.59 3.37
N ASP A 205 -11.98 -0.51 2.07
CA ASP A 205 -10.78 0.01 1.45
C ASP A 205 -11.15 1.02 0.38
N TYR A 206 -10.42 2.11 0.37
CA TYR A 206 -10.42 3.10 -0.71
C TYR A 206 -8.98 3.34 -1.14
N ASN A 207 -8.73 3.24 -2.42
CA ASN A 207 -7.45 3.56 -3.01
C ASN A 207 -7.66 4.50 -4.19
N ASP A 208 -7.05 5.67 -4.08
CA ASP A 208 -6.93 6.64 -5.16
C ASP A 208 -5.52 6.49 -5.74
N GLY A 209 -5.42 5.77 -6.84
CA GLY A 209 -4.18 5.54 -7.58
C GLY A 209 -3.97 6.53 -8.71
N GLY A 210 -4.19 7.80 -8.42
CA GLY A 210 -4.08 8.91 -9.36
C GLY A 210 -5.44 9.40 -9.87
N GLY A 211 -5.70 10.69 -9.69
CA GLY A 211 -6.91 11.36 -10.12
C GLY A 211 -6.84 11.88 -11.58
N GLU A 212 -7.93 12.49 -12.05
CA GLU A 212 -7.95 13.13 -13.38
C GLU A 212 -6.97 14.30 -13.47
N ASP A 213 -6.81 15.04 -12.37
CA ASP A 213 -5.95 16.21 -12.28
C ASP A 213 -4.48 15.84 -12.04
N ASN A 214 -4.24 14.69 -11.39
CA ASN A 214 -2.89 14.22 -11.06
C ASN A 214 -2.76 12.70 -11.35
N PRO A 215 -2.82 12.31 -12.63
CA PRO A 215 -2.79 10.90 -12.98
C PRO A 215 -1.41 10.30 -12.86
N ASN A 216 -1.37 9.02 -12.53
CA ASN A 216 -0.20 8.20 -12.73
C ASN A 216 0.09 8.08 -14.23
N PHE A 217 1.34 7.96 -14.64
CA PHE A 217 1.71 7.92 -16.04
C PHE A 217 2.96 7.10 -16.32
N LEU A 218 3.09 6.65 -17.56
CA LEU A 218 4.29 6.01 -18.09
C LEU A 218 5.15 7.01 -18.83
N TYR A 219 6.43 7.11 -18.49
CA TYR A 219 7.35 8.06 -19.11
C TYR A 219 7.53 7.83 -20.62
N GLY A 220 7.67 6.58 -21.04
CA GLY A 220 7.94 6.26 -22.45
C GLY A 220 6.80 6.55 -23.41
N SER A 221 5.56 6.40 -23.00
CA SER A 221 4.37 6.55 -23.84
C SER A 221 3.49 7.72 -23.45
N GLY A 222 3.67 8.27 -22.25
CA GLY A 222 2.76 9.25 -21.67
C GLY A 222 1.38 8.69 -21.32
N LEU A 223 1.23 7.36 -21.34
CA LEU A 223 -0.02 6.70 -20.99
C LEU A 223 -0.40 7.08 -19.56
N ARG A 224 -1.57 7.66 -19.39
CA ARG A 224 -2.12 8.01 -18.09
C ARG A 224 -2.84 6.81 -17.50
N GLN A 225 -2.63 6.60 -16.22
CA GLN A 225 -3.32 5.58 -15.45
C GLN A 225 -4.09 6.26 -14.31
N VAL A 226 -5.40 6.18 -14.38
CA VAL A 226 -6.29 6.60 -13.30
C VAL A 226 -6.91 5.34 -12.73
N ALA A 227 -6.63 5.05 -11.48
CA ALA A 227 -7.12 3.85 -10.82
C ALA A 227 -7.72 4.21 -9.46
N GLU A 228 -9.02 4.31 -9.42
CA GLU A 228 -9.79 4.41 -8.19
C GLU A 228 -10.37 3.04 -7.85
N ARG A 229 -10.12 2.57 -6.64
CA ARG A 229 -10.67 1.31 -6.17
C ARG A 229 -11.36 1.50 -4.83
N ARG A 230 -12.55 0.93 -4.72
CA ARG A 230 -13.29 0.81 -3.47
C ARG A 230 -13.64 -0.65 -3.26
N SER A 231 -13.41 -1.17 -2.06
CA SER A 231 -13.89 -2.50 -1.69
C SER A 231 -14.52 -2.48 -0.31
N ILE A 232 -15.51 -3.35 -0.14
CA ILE A 232 -16.15 -3.64 1.15
C ILE A 232 -16.21 -5.15 1.23
N GLU A 233 -15.68 -5.70 2.30
CA GLU A 233 -15.68 -7.14 2.55
C GLU A 233 -16.32 -7.40 3.91
N ALA A 234 -17.11 -8.46 4.01
CA ALA A 234 -17.69 -8.92 5.26
C ALA A 234 -17.50 -10.43 5.40
N GLN A 235 -17.16 -10.85 6.61
CA GLN A 235 -16.98 -12.24 6.96
C GLN A 235 -17.74 -12.55 8.24
N LEU A 236 -18.40 -13.71 8.26
CA LEU A 236 -18.99 -14.30 9.45
C LEU A 236 -18.56 -15.76 9.53
N GLN A 237 -18.04 -16.17 10.66
CA GLN A 237 -17.58 -17.52 10.89
C GLN A 237 -18.10 -18.03 12.24
N TYR A 238 -18.50 -19.28 12.28
CA TYR A 238 -18.83 -20.00 13.51
C TYR A 238 -17.98 -21.26 13.59
N ASN A 239 -17.28 -21.45 14.70
CA ASN A 239 -16.47 -22.62 14.97
C ASN A 239 -17.31 -23.59 15.84
N PHE A 240 -17.32 -24.87 15.50
CA PHE A 240 -18.02 -25.90 16.27
C PHE A 240 -17.22 -27.20 16.26
N ASP A 241 -17.25 -27.90 17.38
CA ASP A 241 -16.64 -29.20 17.51
C ASP A 241 -17.63 -30.29 17.08
N LEU A 242 -17.17 -31.20 16.23
CA LEU A 242 -17.91 -32.40 15.84
C LEU A 242 -17.42 -33.59 16.68
N PRO A 243 -18.13 -33.96 17.75
CA PRO A 243 -17.65 -35.00 18.69
C PRO A 243 -17.66 -36.43 18.11
N PHE A 244 -18.10 -36.63 16.87
CA PHE A 244 -18.27 -37.92 16.24
C PHE A 244 -17.26 -38.22 15.12
N LEU A 245 -16.24 -37.43 14.91
CA LEU A 245 -15.25 -37.59 13.83
C LEU A 245 -13.88 -38.09 14.31
N PHE A 246 -13.76 -38.57 15.57
CA PHE A 246 -12.53 -39.18 16.12
C PHE A 246 -12.85 -40.47 16.86
#